data_39a754ec9b15ca971d45b8bcf06d8d31
#
_entry.id   39a754ec9b15ca971d45b8bcf06d8d31
#
_cell.length_a   1.000
_cell.length_b   1.000
_cell.length_c   1.000
_cell.angle_alpha   90.00
_cell.angle_beta   90.00
_cell.angle_gamma   90.00
#
_symmetry.space_group_name_H-M   'P 1'
#
loop_
_entity.id
_entity.type
_entity.pdbx_description
1 polymer ?
#
loop_
_entity_poly.entity_id
_entity_poly.type
_entity_poly.pdbx_seq_one_letter_code
_entity_poly.pdbx_strand_id
1 'polypeptide(L)'
;MNQNTGKFSGEALVPALAVYAVTDRHWLKPGQKLADQVRETLEAGATFIQLREKDLPENSEELRQEALEIQELCREYGVPFVLDDDAALAAEIGCDGIHVGQEDMEAGAVRELVGPDKILGVSAQTVDEALLAEERGAGYLGVGAVFPTGSKDDAIEVDHDTLEAICKAVSIPVIAIGGITVDNVKELAGRGLVGVAVISAIFGADDIGAATRELSRNVDKYLLEK
;
A
#
# COMPACT_ATOMS: atom_id res chain seq x y z
N MET A 1 -20.23 -15.10 10.09
CA MET A 1 -19.10 -15.15 11.05
C MET A 1 -17.85 -14.90 10.23
N ASN A 2 -17.33 -13.67 10.25
CA ASN A 2 -16.10 -13.31 9.51
C ASN A 2 -14.90 -13.97 10.17
N GLN A 3 -14.31 -14.97 9.50
CA GLN A 3 -13.12 -15.69 9.97
C GLN A 3 -11.80 -15.09 9.46
N ASN A 4 -11.72 -13.77 9.29
CA ASN A 4 -10.50 -13.14 8.77
C ASN A 4 -9.76 -12.26 9.79
N THR A 5 -10.10 -12.37 11.08
CA THR A 5 -9.43 -11.63 12.14
C THR A 5 -8.04 -12.20 12.39
N GLY A 6 -7.02 -11.42 12.12
CA GLY A 6 -5.63 -11.73 12.45
C GLY A 6 -4.77 -12.44 11.39
N LYS A 7 -5.29 -12.75 10.19
CA LYS A 7 -4.52 -13.45 9.13
C LYS A 7 -3.28 -12.66 8.68
N PHE A 8 -3.36 -11.33 8.70
CA PHE A 8 -2.30 -10.42 8.25
C PHE A 8 -1.90 -9.44 9.36
N SER A 9 -1.60 -9.92 10.57
CA SER A 9 -1.15 -9.09 11.69
C SER A 9 0.22 -9.52 12.20
N GLY A 10 0.96 -8.59 12.82
CA GLY A 10 2.28 -8.86 13.37
C GLY A 10 3.27 -9.38 12.32
N GLU A 11 3.98 -10.47 12.62
CA GLU A 11 5.00 -11.05 11.73
C GLU A 11 4.43 -11.53 10.37
N ALA A 12 3.14 -11.89 10.31
CA ALA A 12 2.50 -12.31 9.06
C ALA A 12 2.28 -11.16 8.07
N LEU A 13 2.29 -9.91 8.52
CA LEU A 13 2.16 -8.73 7.67
C LEU A 13 3.44 -8.44 6.87
N VAL A 14 4.61 -8.69 7.46
CA VAL A 14 5.91 -8.34 6.85
C VAL A 14 6.08 -8.91 5.44
N PRO A 15 5.92 -10.23 5.18
CA PRO A 15 6.07 -10.76 3.83
C PRO A 15 4.99 -10.24 2.85
N ALA A 16 3.82 -9.88 3.36
CA ALA A 16 2.76 -9.32 2.52
C ALA A 16 3.08 -7.91 2.00
N LEU A 17 3.92 -7.16 2.68
CA LEU A 17 4.30 -5.79 2.30
C LEU A 17 5.39 -5.72 1.21
N ALA A 18 5.92 -6.84 0.71
CA ALA A 18 7.06 -6.87 -0.20
C ALA A 18 6.80 -6.12 -1.51
N VAL A 19 5.73 -6.47 -2.24
CA VAL A 19 5.33 -5.83 -3.49
C VAL A 19 3.91 -5.33 -3.35
N TYR A 20 3.79 -4.08 -2.97
CA TYR A 20 2.55 -3.42 -2.65
C TYR A 20 2.07 -2.58 -3.85
N ALA A 21 1.01 -3.00 -4.51
CA ALA A 21 0.43 -2.30 -5.64
C ALA A 21 -0.71 -1.38 -5.19
N VAL A 22 -0.58 -0.09 -5.48
CA VAL A 22 -1.60 0.94 -5.22
C VAL A 22 -2.26 1.29 -6.55
N THR A 23 -3.57 1.12 -6.64
CA THR A 23 -4.32 1.36 -7.87
C THR A 23 -4.41 2.84 -8.22
N ASP A 24 -4.54 3.13 -9.51
CA ASP A 24 -4.84 4.47 -10.01
C ASP A 24 -5.59 4.34 -11.34
N ARG A 25 -6.84 4.77 -11.35
CA ARG A 25 -7.75 4.74 -12.52
C ARG A 25 -7.20 5.52 -13.72
N HIS A 26 -6.34 6.50 -13.50
CA HIS A 26 -5.69 7.27 -14.56
C HIS A 26 -5.02 6.37 -15.64
N TRP A 27 -4.56 5.18 -15.26
CA TRP A 27 -3.87 4.23 -16.14
C TRP A 27 -4.80 3.25 -16.86
N LEU A 28 -6.13 3.34 -16.67
CA LEU A 28 -7.07 2.47 -17.36
C LEU A 28 -7.11 2.78 -18.85
N LYS A 29 -7.02 1.74 -19.66
CA LYS A 29 -7.26 1.83 -21.10
C LYS A 29 -8.78 1.85 -21.37
N PRO A 30 -9.25 2.45 -22.49
CA PRO A 30 -10.67 2.47 -22.83
C PRO A 30 -11.31 1.08 -22.78
N GLY A 31 -12.37 0.93 -22.00
CA GLY A 31 -13.11 -0.33 -21.84
C GLY A 31 -12.50 -1.36 -20.89
N GLN A 32 -11.38 -1.05 -20.26
CA GLN A 32 -10.74 -1.88 -19.24
C GLN A 32 -11.34 -1.59 -17.87
N LYS A 33 -11.50 -2.60 -17.04
CA LYS A 33 -11.86 -2.46 -15.62
C LYS A 33 -10.61 -2.44 -14.74
N LEU A 34 -10.69 -1.74 -13.61
CA LEU A 34 -9.63 -1.73 -12.62
C LEU A 34 -9.37 -3.14 -12.05
N ALA A 35 -10.43 -3.92 -11.85
CA ALA A 35 -10.34 -5.31 -11.43
C ALA A 35 -9.54 -6.20 -12.40
N ASP A 36 -9.56 -5.93 -13.72
CA ASP A 36 -8.77 -6.69 -14.69
C ASP A 36 -7.27 -6.41 -14.51
N GLN A 37 -6.89 -5.15 -14.28
CA GLN A 37 -5.49 -4.78 -13.98
C GLN A 37 -5.03 -5.37 -12.64
N VAL A 38 -5.88 -5.34 -11.61
CA VAL A 38 -5.58 -5.94 -10.31
C VAL A 38 -5.38 -7.46 -10.43
N ARG A 39 -6.21 -8.15 -11.21
CA ARG A 39 -6.05 -9.59 -11.48
C ARG A 39 -4.69 -9.88 -12.12
N GLU A 40 -4.33 -9.14 -13.17
CA GLU A 40 -3.03 -9.30 -13.84
C GLU A 40 -1.86 -9.06 -12.89
N THR A 41 -1.99 -8.06 -12.02
CA THR A 41 -1.00 -7.72 -10.99
C THR A 41 -0.85 -8.84 -9.94
N LEU A 42 -1.96 -9.42 -9.48
CA LEU A 42 -1.97 -10.54 -8.53
C LEU A 42 -1.37 -11.82 -9.14
N GLU A 43 -1.73 -12.15 -10.39
CA GLU A 43 -1.16 -13.29 -11.14
C GLU A 43 0.35 -13.15 -11.35
N ALA A 44 0.84 -11.92 -11.39
CA ALA A 44 2.25 -11.61 -11.57
C ALA A 44 3.06 -11.54 -10.26
N GLY A 45 2.41 -11.69 -9.09
CA GLY A 45 3.09 -11.82 -7.80
C GLY A 45 3.11 -10.57 -6.93
N ALA A 46 2.18 -9.62 -7.12
CA ALA A 46 1.93 -8.61 -6.11
C ALA A 46 1.45 -9.26 -4.81
N THR A 47 1.96 -8.77 -3.68
CA THR A 47 1.72 -9.36 -2.36
C THR A 47 0.78 -8.55 -1.49
N PHE A 48 0.40 -7.33 -1.93
CA PHE A 48 -0.51 -6.42 -1.24
C PHE A 48 -1.22 -5.51 -2.23
N ILE A 49 -2.52 -5.28 -2.05
CA ILE A 49 -3.31 -4.39 -2.90
C ILE A 49 -3.96 -3.28 -2.07
N GLN A 50 -3.81 -2.04 -2.53
CA GLN A 50 -4.56 -0.89 -2.04
C GLN A 50 -5.44 -0.35 -3.16
N LEU A 51 -6.73 -0.22 -2.91
CA LEU A 51 -7.63 0.53 -3.77
C LEU A 51 -7.53 2.02 -3.41
N ARG A 52 -6.88 2.77 -4.28
CA ARG A 52 -6.86 4.23 -4.27
C ARG A 52 -7.73 4.73 -5.43
N GLU A 53 -8.81 5.42 -5.08
CA GLU A 53 -9.77 5.95 -6.06
C GLU A 53 -10.04 7.42 -5.77
N LYS A 54 -9.72 8.29 -6.72
CA LYS A 54 -9.85 9.74 -6.55
C LYS A 54 -10.84 10.37 -7.55
N ASP A 55 -11.29 9.59 -8.53
CA ASP A 55 -12.19 10.07 -9.59
C ASP A 55 -13.66 9.74 -9.33
N LEU A 56 -13.93 8.75 -8.45
CA LEU A 56 -15.28 8.43 -8.03
C LEU A 56 -15.68 9.24 -6.79
N PRO A 57 -16.94 9.64 -6.67
CA PRO A 57 -17.41 10.29 -5.45
C PRO A 57 -17.28 9.37 -4.24
N GLU A 58 -16.86 9.92 -3.12
CA GLU A 58 -16.87 9.23 -1.84
C GLU A 58 -18.28 8.66 -1.54
N ASN A 59 -18.34 7.48 -0.92
CA ASN A 59 -19.58 6.78 -0.59
C ASN A 59 -20.49 6.47 -1.80
N SER A 60 -19.95 6.49 -3.04
CA SER A 60 -20.72 6.10 -4.20
C SER A 60 -20.92 4.58 -4.26
N GLU A 61 -22.08 4.14 -4.79
CA GLU A 61 -22.32 2.71 -5.01
C GLU A 61 -21.33 2.11 -6.00
N GLU A 62 -20.82 2.92 -6.95
CA GLU A 62 -19.81 2.50 -7.91
C GLU A 62 -18.49 2.16 -7.22
N LEU A 63 -17.99 3.04 -6.34
CA LEU A 63 -16.79 2.79 -5.54
C LEU A 63 -16.96 1.55 -4.65
N ARG A 64 -18.13 1.42 -4.03
CA ARG A 64 -18.45 0.28 -3.19
C ARG A 64 -18.42 -1.04 -3.95
N GLN A 65 -19.01 -1.09 -5.13
CA GLN A 65 -19.03 -2.28 -5.98
C GLN A 65 -17.62 -2.65 -6.49
N GLU A 66 -16.83 -1.67 -6.90
CA GLU A 66 -15.43 -1.87 -7.31
C GLU A 66 -14.58 -2.39 -6.15
N ALA A 67 -14.73 -1.82 -4.96
CA ALA A 67 -14.02 -2.28 -3.76
C ALA A 67 -14.38 -3.73 -3.41
N LEU A 68 -15.65 -4.13 -3.51
CA LEU A 68 -16.08 -5.51 -3.28
C LEU A 68 -15.55 -6.47 -4.35
N GLU A 69 -15.52 -6.07 -5.64
CA GLU A 69 -14.96 -6.88 -6.73
C GLU A 69 -13.46 -7.13 -6.51
N ILE A 70 -12.70 -6.10 -6.17
CA ILE A 70 -11.26 -6.21 -5.91
C ILE A 70 -10.99 -6.98 -4.60
N GLN A 71 -11.78 -6.78 -3.55
CA GLN A 71 -11.67 -7.55 -2.31
C GLN A 71 -11.83 -9.05 -2.55
N GLU A 72 -12.79 -9.46 -3.38
CA GLU A 72 -12.98 -10.88 -3.71
C GLU A 72 -11.80 -11.44 -4.48
N LEU A 73 -11.26 -10.70 -5.46
CA LEU A 73 -10.03 -11.08 -6.15
C LEU A 73 -8.87 -11.30 -5.17
N CYS A 74 -8.61 -10.33 -4.30
CA CYS A 74 -7.54 -10.44 -3.32
C CYS A 74 -7.72 -11.65 -2.39
N ARG A 75 -8.97 -11.98 -2.04
CA ARG A 75 -9.30 -13.18 -1.25
C ARG A 75 -8.98 -14.46 -2.01
N GLU A 76 -9.30 -14.54 -3.32
CA GLU A 76 -8.99 -15.69 -4.18
C GLU A 76 -7.47 -15.97 -4.21
N TYR A 77 -6.65 -14.92 -4.28
CA TYR A 77 -5.19 -15.03 -4.32
C TYR A 77 -4.53 -15.07 -2.92
N GLY A 78 -5.31 -14.88 -1.86
CA GLY A 78 -4.79 -14.87 -0.48
C GLY A 78 -3.93 -13.67 -0.13
N VAL A 79 -4.10 -12.56 -0.85
CA VAL A 79 -3.38 -11.29 -0.72
C VAL A 79 -4.23 -10.31 0.10
N PRO A 80 -3.66 -9.55 1.05
CA PRO A 80 -4.40 -8.54 1.80
C PRO A 80 -4.86 -7.38 0.92
N PHE A 81 -6.07 -6.89 1.24
CA PHE A 81 -6.71 -5.78 0.56
C PHE A 81 -7.03 -4.64 1.55
N VAL A 82 -6.58 -3.44 1.25
CA VAL A 82 -6.90 -2.22 2.02
C VAL A 82 -7.49 -1.13 1.13
N LEU A 83 -8.29 -0.25 1.73
CA LEU A 83 -8.73 0.98 1.10
C LEU A 83 -7.77 2.13 1.41
N ASP A 84 -7.75 3.13 0.54
CA ASP A 84 -7.12 4.43 0.75
C ASP A 84 -8.16 5.39 1.36
N ASP A 85 -7.83 6.05 2.46
CA ASP A 85 -8.54 7.15 3.14
C ASP A 85 -9.95 6.84 3.68
N ASP A 86 -10.79 6.07 2.98
CA ASP A 86 -12.20 5.85 3.36
C ASP A 86 -12.36 4.77 4.46
N ALA A 87 -12.15 5.19 5.71
CA ALA A 87 -12.30 4.32 6.87
C ALA A 87 -13.73 3.82 7.09
N ALA A 88 -14.73 4.60 6.69
CA ALA A 88 -16.15 4.23 6.83
C ALA A 88 -16.49 3.10 5.87
N LEU A 89 -16.10 3.20 4.61
CA LEU A 89 -16.28 2.13 3.63
C LEU A 89 -15.48 0.89 4.00
N ALA A 90 -14.23 1.06 4.48
CA ALA A 90 -13.41 -0.05 4.94
C ALA A 90 -14.09 -0.88 6.04
N ALA A 91 -14.70 -0.19 7.03
CA ALA A 91 -15.45 -0.83 8.10
C ALA A 91 -16.74 -1.49 7.57
N GLU A 92 -17.46 -0.83 6.66
CA GLU A 92 -18.74 -1.32 6.10
C GLU A 92 -18.54 -2.62 5.31
N ILE A 93 -17.59 -2.65 4.36
CA ILE A 93 -17.35 -3.85 3.54
C ILE A 93 -16.52 -4.92 4.26
N GLY A 94 -15.95 -4.57 5.42
CA GLY A 94 -15.16 -5.49 6.23
C GLY A 94 -13.86 -5.94 5.58
N CYS A 95 -13.21 -5.09 4.76
CA CYS A 95 -11.92 -5.40 4.12
C CYS A 95 -10.82 -5.65 5.17
N ASP A 96 -9.63 -6.07 4.71
CA ASP A 96 -8.54 -6.43 5.63
C ASP A 96 -7.99 -5.23 6.40
N GLY A 97 -8.11 -4.01 5.84
CA GLY A 97 -7.66 -2.80 6.53
C GLY A 97 -7.79 -1.52 5.71
N ILE A 98 -7.05 -0.52 6.14
CA ILE A 98 -7.06 0.83 5.57
C ILE A 98 -5.65 1.43 5.60
N HIS A 99 -5.37 2.32 4.66
CA HIS A 99 -4.21 3.21 4.68
C HIS A 99 -4.68 4.66 4.72
N VAL A 100 -4.05 5.49 5.56
CA VAL A 100 -4.37 6.91 5.68
C VAL A 100 -3.11 7.77 5.61
N GLY A 101 -3.24 8.98 5.04
CA GLY A 101 -2.22 10.01 5.03
C GLY A 101 -2.30 10.95 6.24
N GLN A 102 -1.45 12.00 6.24
CA GLN A 102 -1.35 12.95 7.35
C GLN A 102 -2.51 13.95 7.40
N GLU A 103 -3.20 14.18 6.27
CA GLU A 103 -4.33 15.11 6.16
C GLU A 103 -5.70 14.42 6.28
N ASP A 104 -5.69 13.07 6.37
CA ASP A 104 -6.89 12.26 6.47
C ASP A 104 -7.35 12.08 7.92
N MET A 105 -8.27 11.14 8.16
CA MET A 105 -8.71 10.82 9.52
C MET A 105 -7.51 10.36 10.36
N GLU A 106 -7.37 10.92 11.54
CA GLU A 106 -6.30 10.65 12.48
C GLU A 106 -6.23 9.16 12.85
N ALA A 107 -5.01 8.59 12.85
CA ALA A 107 -4.76 7.15 12.96
C ALA A 107 -5.42 6.50 14.19
N GLY A 108 -5.45 7.17 15.35
CA GLY A 108 -6.12 6.67 16.55
C GLY A 108 -7.65 6.59 16.38
N ALA A 109 -8.26 7.59 15.72
CA ALA A 109 -9.68 7.58 15.42
C ALA A 109 -10.01 6.49 14.38
N VAL A 110 -9.15 6.28 13.37
CA VAL A 110 -9.29 5.17 12.44
C VAL A 110 -9.24 3.84 13.18
N ARG A 111 -8.26 3.66 14.08
CA ARG A 111 -8.09 2.43 14.87
C ARG A 111 -9.33 2.15 15.72
N GLU A 112 -9.94 3.17 16.33
CA GLU A 112 -11.19 3.01 17.07
C GLU A 112 -12.35 2.57 16.17
N LEU A 113 -12.43 3.11 14.95
CA LEU A 113 -13.49 2.82 14.00
C LEU A 113 -13.37 1.40 13.41
N VAL A 114 -12.19 1.01 12.94
CA VAL A 114 -11.99 -0.28 12.24
C VAL A 114 -11.71 -1.45 13.19
N GLY A 115 -11.35 -1.17 14.44
CA GLY A 115 -11.03 -2.17 15.46
C GLY A 115 -9.58 -2.65 15.45
N PRO A 116 -9.15 -3.40 16.47
CA PRO A 116 -7.75 -3.76 16.71
C PRO A 116 -7.19 -4.78 15.70
N ASP A 117 -8.06 -5.58 15.08
CA ASP A 117 -7.66 -6.72 14.22
C ASP A 117 -7.45 -6.33 12.76
N LYS A 118 -7.77 -5.09 12.37
CA LYS A 118 -7.62 -4.61 11.00
C LYS A 118 -6.23 -4.06 10.75
N ILE A 119 -5.73 -4.21 9.52
CA ILE A 119 -4.49 -3.58 9.08
C ILE A 119 -4.73 -2.06 9.07
N LEU A 120 -3.83 -1.31 9.69
CA LEU A 120 -3.79 0.14 9.61
C LEU A 120 -2.41 0.55 9.08
N GLY A 121 -2.37 1.06 7.87
CA GLY A 121 -1.20 1.72 7.30
C GLY A 121 -1.28 3.23 7.49
N VAL A 122 -0.15 3.85 7.73
CA VAL A 122 -0.06 5.31 7.86
C VAL A 122 1.11 5.84 7.05
N SER A 123 0.87 6.89 6.27
CA SER A 123 1.94 7.63 5.59
C SER A 123 2.76 8.45 6.60
N ALA A 124 4.09 8.47 6.47
CA ALA A 124 4.96 9.32 7.28
C ALA A 124 6.10 9.91 6.44
N GLN A 125 6.50 11.15 6.75
CA GLN A 125 7.58 11.87 6.08
C GLN A 125 8.70 12.27 7.05
N THR A 126 8.42 12.23 8.35
CA THR A 126 9.34 12.57 9.42
C THR A 126 9.38 11.47 10.49
N VAL A 127 10.45 11.46 11.29
CA VAL A 127 10.58 10.54 12.44
C VAL A 127 9.46 10.78 13.47
N ASP A 128 9.10 12.04 13.71
CA ASP A 128 8.05 12.37 14.68
C ASP A 128 6.66 11.86 14.23
N GLU A 129 6.32 11.99 12.95
CA GLU A 129 5.09 11.41 12.38
C GLU A 129 5.11 9.87 12.47
N ALA A 130 6.25 9.26 12.19
CA ALA A 130 6.40 7.80 12.26
C ALA A 130 6.17 7.26 13.68
N LEU A 131 6.80 7.89 14.68
CA LEU A 131 6.63 7.52 16.09
C LEU A 131 5.19 7.74 16.58
N LEU A 132 4.58 8.85 16.17
CA LEU A 132 3.18 9.14 16.50
C LEU A 132 2.21 8.13 15.86
N ALA A 133 2.45 7.75 14.61
CA ALA A 133 1.64 6.73 13.93
C ALA A 133 1.75 5.37 14.63
N GLU A 134 2.94 4.95 15.03
CA GLU A 134 3.16 3.72 15.80
C GLU A 134 2.43 3.78 17.14
N GLU A 135 2.57 4.87 17.91
CA GLU A 135 1.86 5.07 19.20
C GLU A 135 0.34 4.96 19.02
N ARG A 136 -0.20 5.44 17.91
CA ARG A 136 -1.62 5.42 17.56
C ARG A 136 -2.11 4.13 16.91
N GLY A 137 -1.26 3.10 16.87
CA GLY A 137 -1.63 1.75 16.49
C GLY A 137 -1.53 1.45 14.99
N ALA A 138 -0.69 2.17 14.25
CA ALA A 138 -0.30 1.77 12.90
C ALA A 138 0.33 0.38 12.92
N GLY A 139 -0.01 -0.46 11.94
CA GLY A 139 0.57 -1.78 11.73
C GLY A 139 1.76 -1.75 10.77
N TYR A 140 1.87 -0.71 9.94
CA TYR A 140 3.01 -0.43 9.05
C TYR A 140 3.02 1.04 8.65
N LEU A 141 4.17 1.51 8.16
CA LEU A 141 4.34 2.84 7.60
C LEU A 141 4.63 2.79 6.10
N GLY A 142 4.02 3.72 5.35
CA GLY A 142 4.40 4.09 4.00
C GLY A 142 5.22 5.38 4.03
N VAL A 143 6.52 5.32 3.71
CA VAL A 143 7.40 6.50 3.77
C VAL A 143 7.74 6.98 2.37
N GLY A 144 7.48 8.23 2.10
CA GLY A 144 7.74 8.85 0.79
C GLY A 144 7.15 10.26 0.64
N ALA A 145 7.42 10.87 -0.56
CA ALA A 145 7.97 10.24 -1.76
C ALA A 145 9.51 10.10 -1.66
N VAL A 146 10.04 8.90 -1.93
CA VAL A 146 11.50 8.65 -1.86
C VAL A 146 12.26 8.97 -3.15
N PHE A 147 11.53 9.21 -4.25
CA PHE A 147 12.01 9.74 -5.52
C PHE A 147 10.96 10.70 -6.09
N PRO A 148 11.33 11.61 -6.99
CA PRO A 148 10.40 12.49 -7.68
C PRO A 148 9.26 11.69 -8.33
N THR A 149 8.01 12.14 -8.15
CA THR A 149 6.82 11.44 -8.63
C THR A 149 5.77 12.42 -9.17
N GLY A 150 5.00 12.00 -10.17
CA GLY A 150 3.84 12.72 -10.66
C GLY A 150 2.50 12.07 -10.27
N SER A 151 2.52 11.03 -9.42
CA SER A 151 1.28 10.33 -9.01
C SER A 151 0.53 11.02 -7.88
N LYS A 152 1.17 11.99 -7.20
CA LYS A 152 0.58 12.84 -6.17
C LYS A 152 1.18 14.25 -6.32
N ASP A 153 0.34 15.26 -6.61
CA ASP A 153 0.77 16.63 -6.95
C ASP A 153 1.45 17.36 -5.79
N ASP A 154 1.13 17.00 -4.56
CA ASP A 154 1.62 17.58 -3.31
C ASP A 154 2.69 16.72 -2.60
N ALA A 155 3.28 15.77 -3.32
CA ALA A 155 4.27 14.87 -2.73
C ALA A 155 5.52 15.63 -2.27
N ILE A 156 5.80 15.60 -0.97
CA ILE A 156 7.05 16.09 -0.39
C ILE A 156 8.09 14.97 -0.54
N GLU A 157 9.28 15.33 -1.04
CA GLU A 157 10.36 14.37 -1.16
C GLU A 157 11.01 14.09 0.21
N VAL A 158 11.12 12.81 0.54
CA VAL A 158 11.82 12.31 1.74
C VAL A 158 13.16 11.76 1.30
N ASP A 159 14.23 12.40 1.77
CA ASP A 159 15.58 11.92 1.47
C ASP A 159 15.87 10.54 2.11
N HIS A 160 16.83 9.84 1.55
CA HIS A 160 17.12 8.46 1.96
C HIS A 160 17.73 8.34 3.37
N ASP A 161 18.32 9.40 3.92
CA ASP A 161 18.84 9.41 5.29
C ASP A 161 17.69 9.55 6.28
N THR A 162 16.69 10.38 5.97
CA THR A 162 15.42 10.48 6.72
C THR A 162 14.65 9.15 6.68
N LEU A 163 14.54 8.50 5.50
CA LEU A 163 13.93 7.17 5.38
C LEU A 163 14.62 6.16 6.31
N GLU A 164 15.95 6.10 6.30
CA GLU A 164 16.71 5.19 7.17
C GLU A 164 16.54 5.52 8.65
N ALA A 165 16.48 6.83 9.00
CA ALA A 165 16.22 7.27 10.37
C ALA A 165 14.83 6.82 10.86
N ILE A 166 13.79 6.93 10.02
CA ILE A 166 12.45 6.41 10.32
C ILE A 166 12.49 4.90 10.55
N CYS A 167 13.10 4.12 9.64
CA CYS A 167 13.21 2.68 9.80
C CYS A 167 13.91 2.25 11.09
N LYS A 168 14.85 3.06 11.60
CA LYS A 168 15.54 2.79 12.88
C LYS A 168 14.75 3.23 14.12
N ALA A 169 13.85 4.19 13.96
CA ALA A 169 13.11 4.78 15.08
C ALA A 169 11.90 3.95 15.50
N VAL A 170 11.26 3.24 14.57
CA VAL A 170 10.04 2.48 14.82
C VAL A 170 10.29 0.97 14.87
N SER A 171 9.39 0.23 15.52
CA SER A 171 9.43 -1.24 15.56
C SER A 171 8.49 -1.89 14.53
N ILE A 172 7.55 -1.14 13.99
CA ILE A 172 6.62 -1.61 12.95
C ILE A 172 7.29 -1.61 11.57
N PRO A 173 6.86 -2.48 10.64
CA PRO A 173 7.43 -2.55 9.30
C PRO A 173 7.25 -1.26 8.51
N VAL A 174 8.27 -0.91 7.72
CA VAL A 174 8.30 0.28 6.86
C VAL A 174 8.45 -0.14 5.41
N ILE A 175 7.61 0.41 4.54
CA ILE A 175 7.74 0.34 3.09
C ILE A 175 8.04 1.72 2.51
N ALA A 176 8.77 1.78 1.42
CA ALA A 176 8.99 3.02 0.68
C ALA A 176 7.92 3.20 -0.39
N ILE A 177 7.54 4.46 -0.66
CA ILE A 177 6.60 4.83 -1.73
C ILE A 177 7.06 6.11 -2.43
N GLY A 178 6.60 6.31 -3.68
CA GLY A 178 6.79 7.51 -4.48
C GLY A 178 7.99 7.42 -5.41
N GLY A 179 7.72 7.46 -6.72
CA GLY A 179 8.70 7.48 -7.80
C GLY A 179 9.57 6.22 -7.94
N ILE A 180 9.21 5.13 -7.28
CA ILE A 180 9.96 3.87 -7.32
C ILE A 180 9.69 3.16 -8.64
N THR A 181 10.77 2.66 -9.27
CA THR A 181 10.78 1.91 -10.52
C THR A 181 11.65 0.67 -10.39
N VAL A 182 11.61 -0.21 -11.39
CA VAL A 182 12.51 -1.38 -11.45
C VAL A 182 14.00 -1.00 -11.50
N ASP A 183 14.32 0.19 -12.01
CA ASP A 183 15.70 0.65 -12.16
C ASP A 183 16.29 1.27 -10.89
N ASN A 184 15.47 1.99 -10.10
CA ASN A 184 15.94 2.75 -8.93
C ASN A 184 15.71 2.05 -7.59
N VAL A 185 14.89 1.00 -7.49
CA VAL A 185 14.61 0.27 -6.25
C VAL A 185 15.88 -0.24 -5.54
N LYS A 186 16.95 -0.53 -6.28
CA LYS A 186 18.27 -0.94 -5.75
C LYS A 186 18.92 0.14 -4.87
N GLU A 187 18.58 1.42 -5.06
CA GLU A 187 19.12 2.54 -4.27
C GLU A 187 18.58 2.58 -2.86
N LEU A 188 17.49 1.84 -2.59
CA LEU A 188 16.87 1.68 -1.29
C LEU A 188 17.45 0.52 -0.47
N ALA A 189 18.43 -0.23 -1.03
CA ALA A 189 19.05 -1.38 -0.37
C ALA A 189 19.69 -1.02 0.97
N GLY A 190 19.52 -1.91 1.98
CA GLY A 190 20.17 -1.79 3.29
C GLY A 190 19.57 -0.77 4.25
N ARG A 191 18.45 -0.12 3.92
CA ARG A 191 17.83 0.94 4.73
C ARG A 191 16.81 0.46 5.77
N GLY A 192 16.58 -0.86 5.85
CA GLY A 192 15.66 -1.44 6.84
C GLY A 192 14.22 -1.60 6.36
N LEU A 193 13.98 -1.41 5.06
CA LEU A 193 12.67 -1.60 4.44
C LEU A 193 12.29 -3.08 4.35
N VAL A 194 10.97 -3.36 4.40
CA VAL A 194 10.39 -4.69 4.19
C VAL A 194 9.73 -4.82 2.82
N GLY A 195 9.67 -3.77 2.02
CA GLY A 195 9.08 -3.76 0.70
C GLY A 195 8.90 -2.36 0.12
N VAL A 196 8.17 -2.28 -0.98
CA VAL A 196 7.86 -1.02 -1.68
C VAL A 196 6.41 -0.96 -2.11
N ALA A 197 5.81 0.23 -2.06
CA ALA A 197 4.51 0.53 -2.65
C ALA A 197 4.71 1.32 -3.95
N VAL A 198 4.02 0.91 -5.01
CA VAL A 198 4.12 1.53 -6.33
C VAL A 198 2.74 1.72 -6.98
N ILE A 199 2.63 2.77 -7.80
CA ILE A 199 1.47 3.05 -8.65
C ILE A 199 1.89 2.85 -10.11
N SER A 200 2.51 3.88 -10.70
CA SER A 200 2.82 3.93 -12.13
C SER A 200 3.83 2.88 -12.61
N ALA A 201 4.71 2.41 -11.74
CA ALA A 201 5.66 1.34 -12.08
C ALA A 201 4.98 0.02 -12.45
N ILE A 202 3.75 -0.21 -11.99
CA ILE A 202 2.91 -1.37 -12.33
C ILE A 202 1.80 -0.92 -13.30
N PHE A 203 0.87 -0.07 -12.83
CA PHE A 203 -0.34 0.25 -13.58
C PHE A 203 -0.10 1.13 -14.82
N GLY A 204 0.98 1.91 -14.84
CA GLY A 204 1.42 2.71 -16.00
C GLY A 204 2.24 1.93 -17.04
N ALA A 205 2.54 0.66 -16.81
CA ALA A 205 3.32 -0.15 -17.73
C ALA A 205 2.47 -0.66 -18.90
N ASP A 206 3.11 -0.87 -20.06
CA ASP A 206 2.43 -1.48 -21.22
C ASP A 206 2.05 -2.94 -20.96
N ASP A 207 2.88 -3.67 -20.21
CA ASP A 207 2.68 -5.05 -19.72
C ASP A 207 2.78 -5.05 -18.19
N ILE A 208 1.62 -4.97 -17.53
CA ILE A 208 1.48 -4.94 -16.07
C ILE A 208 2.11 -6.18 -15.43
N GLY A 209 1.86 -7.36 -16.02
CA GLY A 209 2.38 -8.61 -15.51
C GLY A 209 3.91 -8.71 -15.59
N ALA A 210 4.52 -8.25 -16.71
CA ALA A 210 5.98 -8.22 -16.82
C ALA A 210 6.61 -7.25 -15.83
N ALA A 211 6.04 -6.03 -15.71
CA ALA A 211 6.51 -5.01 -14.78
C ALA A 211 6.43 -5.48 -13.32
N THR A 212 5.31 -6.10 -12.93
CA THR A 212 5.14 -6.64 -11.57
C THR A 212 6.16 -7.74 -11.26
N ARG A 213 6.35 -8.70 -12.18
CA ARG A 213 7.36 -9.78 -11.99
C ARG A 213 8.78 -9.25 -11.91
N GLU A 214 9.12 -8.24 -12.69
CA GLU A 214 10.44 -7.62 -12.65
C GLU A 214 10.68 -6.86 -11.36
N LEU A 215 9.69 -6.06 -10.92
CA LEU A 215 9.75 -5.35 -9.65
C LEU A 215 9.89 -6.34 -8.49
N SER A 216 9.10 -7.42 -8.46
CA SER A 216 9.17 -8.47 -7.42
C SER A 216 10.57 -9.06 -7.31
N ARG A 217 11.18 -9.46 -8.44
CA ARG A 217 12.57 -9.96 -8.44
C ARG A 217 13.58 -8.96 -7.90
N ASN A 218 13.39 -7.67 -8.22
CA ASN A 218 14.31 -6.64 -7.76
C ASN A 218 14.12 -6.33 -6.28
N VAL A 219 12.89 -6.35 -5.77
CA VAL A 219 12.58 -6.22 -4.33
C VAL A 219 13.22 -7.37 -3.57
N ASP A 220 13.00 -8.61 -3.97
CA ASP A 220 13.60 -9.79 -3.35
C ASP A 220 15.13 -9.64 -3.30
N LYS A 221 15.74 -9.37 -4.45
CA LYS A 221 17.20 -9.30 -4.59
C LYS A 221 17.86 -8.17 -3.79
N TYR A 222 17.25 -6.98 -3.76
CA TYR A 222 17.92 -5.78 -3.23
C TYR A 222 17.45 -5.40 -1.82
N LEU A 223 16.23 -5.77 -1.44
CA LEU A 223 15.66 -5.38 -0.16
C LEU A 223 15.50 -6.54 0.83
N LEU A 224 15.21 -7.76 0.35
CA LEU A 224 14.84 -8.88 1.22
C LEU A 224 15.93 -9.95 1.35
N GLU A 225 16.75 -10.18 0.31
CA GLU A 225 17.92 -11.08 0.41
C GLU A 225 18.97 -10.46 1.34
N LYS A 226 19.40 -11.23 2.36
CA LYS A 226 20.44 -10.85 3.32
C LYS A 226 21.78 -11.49 2.96
#